data_9299274cf260b977878822f19368cf27
#
_entry.id   9299274cf260b977878822f19368cf27
#
_cell.length_a   1.000
_cell.length_b   1.000
_cell.length_c   1.000
_cell.angle_alpha   90.00
_cell.angle_beta   90.00
_cell.angle_gamma   90.00
#
_symmetry.space_group_name_H-M   'P 1'
#
loop_
_entity.id
_entity.type
_entity.pdbx_description
1 polymer ?
#
loop_
_entity_poly.entity_id
_entity_poly.type
_entity_poly.pdbx_seq_one_letter_code
_entity_poly.pdbx_strand_id
1 'polypeptide(L)'
;MRPGIQKPHSKTRALVAAALSVSLVFSGPGISAALADTTAEPSAKQPNIVVILVDDAALMDFGAFGGEAATPNIDALAERGAMFTQYRTSPLCAPTRAMLLTGIDNHKTGVATIPEVIPDEHRGQPGYTLSLEPGVLTIADRLRSVGYRTLMSGKWHLGDTEDEMPQNHGFDRSLALAASGADNWEDKSFMPFYHEAPWYEDGKPYDLPEDFYSSKYLVDKMIDYLDTTDASKPFFAYLPFQAIHVPVQAPAEFTANYKGTFDEGWHVMREARYQRAQELGLIREGAPIAPMPADSRDWNSLSEEDRALYAARMEVNAGMLEAMDFHIGRFMDHLKEAGTFDNTIFLVTSDNGPEQNRGDNSALLTFWMSFNGYHIDMEGMGEIGSWGFIGPEWANAAASPGDLFKFYTTEGGIRVPLIISGPGVEPMRIDSPAMVTDLTPTLLDLVGAPKTALADDTVSMTGRSLFPVLTGAADSVYGENDIRALEVSGNSALYKGDYKITRNNPPAGDSRWRLFNMADDPGETTDLSESQPEIMQDMLAAFDAYSKEMGVLEMPAGFDTVQQITRNTGTKIFQRYGWQITVAALVVLALIVVALFGTWRMLRSRTS
;
A
#
# COMPACT_ATOMS: atom_id res chain seq x y z
N MET A 1 -2.39 12.20 -64.25
CA MET A 1 -1.41 12.98 -65.02
C MET A 1 -0.12 13.09 -64.22
N ARG A 2 0.94 12.42 -64.69
CA ARG A 2 2.34 12.67 -64.32
C ARG A 2 2.84 13.80 -65.22
N PRO A 3 3.96 14.51 -64.84
CA PRO A 3 5.34 14.06 -64.96
C PRO A 3 6.15 14.49 -63.70
N GLY A 4 7.29 13.94 -63.26
CA GLY A 4 8.43 13.28 -63.90
C GLY A 4 9.61 14.24 -64.07
N ILE A 5 10.83 13.84 -63.64
CA ILE A 5 12.19 14.37 -63.98
C ILE A 5 12.96 14.80 -62.72
N GLN A 6 14.09 14.36 -62.39
CA GLN A 6 15.29 13.63 -62.86
C GLN A 6 16.46 13.99 -61.89
N LYS A 7 17.29 13.01 -61.59
CA LYS A 7 18.62 13.18 -60.93
C LYS A 7 19.62 13.77 -61.92
N PRO A 8 20.78 14.31 -61.47
CA PRO A 8 22.03 13.86 -62.05
C PRO A 8 23.11 13.42 -61.07
N HIS A 9 23.96 12.51 -61.57
CA HIS A 9 25.20 12.02 -61.05
C HIS A 9 26.36 12.99 -61.26
N SER A 10 27.47 12.93 -60.47
CA SER A 10 28.89 12.94 -60.93
C SER A 10 29.79 12.69 -59.70
N LYS A 11 30.53 11.63 -59.68
CA LYS A 11 31.87 11.28 -60.11
C LYS A 11 33.01 11.87 -59.24
N THR A 12 33.59 10.98 -58.47
CA THR A 12 35.01 10.58 -58.28
C THR A 12 36.11 11.63 -58.37
N ARG A 13 36.98 11.65 -57.34
CA ARG A 13 38.47 11.61 -57.55
C ARG A 13 39.18 11.14 -56.28
N ALA A 14 39.97 10.05 -56.44
CA ALA A 14 40.96 9.57 -55.51
C ALA A 14 42.23 10.38 -55.58
N LEU A 15 42.90 10.58 -54.47
CA LEU A 15 44.30 11.01 -54.41
C LEU A 15 45.05 10.11 -53.44
N VAL A 16 46.03 9.40 -54.01
CA VAL A 16 47.03 8.61 -53.32
C VAL A 16 48.17 9.55 -52.90
N ALA A 17 48.61 9.45 -51.64
CA ALA A 17 49.87 10.02 -51.20
C ALA A 17 50.64 8.97 -50.39
N ALA A 18 51.79 8.58 -50.93
CA ALA A 18 52.79 7.72 -50.30
C ALA A 18 53.55 8.51 -49.23
N ALA A 19 53.81 7.91 -48.09
CA ALA A 19 54.74 8.43 -47.10
C ALA A 19 55.81 7.39 -46.74
N LEU A 20 57.07 7.84 -46.84
CA LEU A 20 58.29 7.15 -46.55
C LEU A 20 58.41 6.66 -45.10
N SER A 21 58.95 5.45 -45.01
CA SER A 21 59.43 4.83 -43.76
C SER A 21 60.85 5.34 -43.43
N VAL A 22 61.05 5.85 -42.23
CA VAL A 22 62.38 6.03 -41.63
C VAL A 22 62.45 5.14 -40.40
N SER A 23 63.28 4.07 -40.50
CA SER A 23 63.59 3.16 -39.39
C SER A 23 64.78 3.74 -38.61
N LEU A 24 64.58 4.11 -37.36
CA LEU A 24 65.63 4.33 -36.38
C LEU A 24 65.67 3.14 -35.41
N VAL A 25 66.72 2.39 -35.46
CA VAL A 25 67.08 1.33 -34.52
C VAL A 25 67.73 1.98 -33.31
N PHE A 26 67.07 1.87 -32.14
CA PHE A 26 67.68 2.13 -30.82
C PHE A 26 67.70 0.82 -30.04
N SER A 27 68.90 0.26 -29.85
CA SER A 27 69.16 -0.85 -28.93
C SER A 27 69.30 -0.29 -27.50
N GLY A 28 68.37 -0.65 -26.61
CA GLY A 28 68.48 -0.42 -25.19
C GLY A 28 67.90 -1.63 -24.42
N PRO A 29 68.39 -1.95 -23.19
CA PRO A 29 68.17 -3.24 -22.54
C PRO A 29 66.78 -3.46 -22.06
N GLY A 30 66.32 -4.70 -22.14
CA GLY A 30 64.97 -5.14 -21.85
C GLY A 30 64.49 -4.82 -20.41
N ILE A 31 63.32 -4.19 -20.35
CA ILE A 31 62.45 -4.23 -19.19
C ILE A 31 61.33 -5.18 -19.57
N SER A 32 61.35 -6.40 -19.01
CA SER A 32 60.19 -7.31 -19.02
C SER A 32 59.05 -6.64 -18.25
N ALA A 33 58.14 -6.04 -18.96
CA ALA A 33 56.86 -5.67 -18.36
C ALA A 33 56.09 -6.98 -18.11
N ALA A 34 56.05 -7.42 -16.87
CA ALA A 34 55.08 -8.42 -16.43
C ALA A 34 53.70 -7.83 -16.71
N LEU A 35 53.00 -8.41 -17.69
CA LEU A 35 51.55 -8.27 -17.82
C LEU A 35 50.96 -8.81 -16.51
N ALA A 36 50.63 -7.93 -15.59
CA ALA A 36 49.78 -8.27 -14.51
C ALA A 36 48.44 -8.71 -15.15
N ASP A 37 48.22 -10.00 -15.09
CA ASP A 37 46.94 -10.61 -15.35
C ASP A 37 45.99 -10.02 -14.27
N THR A 38 45.32 -8.90 -14.57
CA THR A 38 44.20 -8.44 -13.79
C THR A 38 43.12 -9.48 -14.03
N THR A 39 43.14 -10.53 -13.20
CA THR A 39 41.93 -11.33 -12.97
C THR A 39 40.88 -10.33 -12.52
N ALA A 40 39.99 -9.94 -13.44
CA ALA A 40 38.78 -9.22 -13.08
C ALA A 40 38.13 -10.06 -11.97
N GLU A 41 38.00 -9.47 -10.78
CA GLU A 41 37.17 -10.07 -9.76
C GLU A 41 35.81 -10.40 -10.43
N PRO A 42 35.25 -11.60 -10.16
CA PRO A 42 33.95 -11.93 -10.71
C PRO A 42 33.01 -10.78 -10.35
N SER A 43 32.46 -10.12 -11.36
CA SER A 43 31.44 -9.06 -11.17
C SER A 43 30.45 -9.57 -10.14
N ALA A 44 30.38 -8.90 -9.01
CA ALA A 44 29.43 -9.28 -7.95
C ALA A 44 28.06 -9.43 -8.60
N LYS A 45 27.40 -10.57 -8.38
CA LYS A 45 26.05 -10.79 -8.91
C LYS A 45 25.16 -9.67 -8.42
N GLN A 46 24.43 -9.04 -9.31
CA GLN A 46 23.42 -8.04 -8.92
C GLN A 46 22.48 -8.65 -7.87
N PRO A 47 22.19 -7.94 -6.75
CA PRO A 47 21.27 -8.45 -5.74
C PRO A 47 19.85 -8.65 -6.30
N ASN A 48 19.17 -9.65 -5.80
CA ASN A 48 17.72 -9.77 -5.98
C ASN A 48 17.00 -8.76 -5.07
N ILE A 49 15.76 -8.47 -5.38
CA ILE A 49 14.92 -7.59 -4.59
C ILE A 49 13.60 -8.30 -4.28
N VAL A 50 13.19 -8.29 -3.02
CA VAL A 50 11.87 -8.72 -2.54
C VAL A 50 11.21 -7.55 -1.82
N VAL A 51 10.03 -7.16 -2.27
CA VAL A 51 9.18 -6.18 -1.58
C VAL A 51 7.98 -6.92 -1.01
N ILE A 52 7.86 -6.95 0.30
CA ILE A 52 6.75 -7.50 1.06
C ILE A 52 5.90 -6.32 1.53
N LEU A 53 4.67 -6.23 1.02
CA LEU A 53 3.73 -5.18 1.38
C LEU A 53 2.54 -5.78 2.12
N VAL A 54 2.39 -5.41 3.39
CA VAL A 54 1.24 -5.79 4.22
C VAL A 54 0.12 -4.78 3.99
N ASP A 55 -1.12 -5.21 4.05
CA ASP A 55 -2.30 -4.36 3.87
C ASP A 55 -2.88 -4.00 5.25
N ASP A 56 -2.97 -2.72 5.58
CA ASP A 56 -3.59 -2.19 6.79
C ASP A 56 -2.85 -2.47 8.12
N ALA A 57 -1.55 -2.75 8.11
CA ALA A 57 -0.80 -2.97 9.34
C ALA A 57 -0.36 -1.65 10.00
N ALA A 58 -0.61 -1.53 11.31
CA ALA A 58 -0.15 -0.41 12.13
C ALA A 58 1.39 -0.44 12.34
N LEU A 59 1.96 0.70 12.76
CA LEU A 59 3.38 0.82 13.10
C LEU A 59 3.88 -0.30 14.01
N MET A 60 3.06 -0.68 15.01
CA MET A 60 3.45 -1.62 16.05
C MET A 60 2.80 -3.02 15.87
N ASP A 61 2.42 -3.41 14.67
CA ASP A 61 1.85 -4.76 14.49
C ASP A 61 2.92 -5.85 14.38
N PHE A 62 4.15 -5.52 13.96
CA PHE A 62 5.25 -6.50 13.91
C PHE A 62 5.97 -6.61 15.26
N GLY A 63 6.44 -7.80 15.61
CA GLY A 63 7.18 -8.06 16.85
C GLY A 63 8.40 -7.15 17.01
N ALA A 64 9.17 -6.91 15.94
CA ALA A 64 10.31 -5.99 15.94
C ALA A 64 9.94 -4.55 16.33
N PHE A 65 8.68 -4.13 16.15
CA PHE A 65 8.14 -2.84 16.58
C PHE A 65 7.30 -2.95 17.87
N GLY A 66 7.27 -4.14 18.52
CA GLY A 66 6.62 -4.36 19.82
C GLY A 66 5.18 -4.84 19.74
N GLY A 67 4.75 -5.39 18.60
CA GLY A 67 3.41 -5.98 18.39
C GLY A 67 3.15 -7.25 19.16
N GLU A 68 1.86 -7.60 19.30
CA GLU A 68 1.40 -8.81 19.98
C GLU A 68 1.47 -10.04 19.08
N ALA A 69 1.39 -9.87 17.76
CA ALA A 69 1.47 -10.95 16.80
C ALA A 69 2.90 -11.50 16.68
N ALA A 70 3.03 -12.81 16.60
CA ALA A 70 4.31 -13.47 16.37
C ALA A 70 4.73 -13.31 14.90
N THR A 71 5.79 -12.55 14.66
CA THR A 71 6.34 -12.30 13.31
C THR A 71 7.83 -12.63 13.21
N PRO A 72 8.26 -13.85 13.62
CA PRO A 72 9.68 -14.18 13.76
C PRO A 72 10.48 -14.07 12.48
N ASN A 73 9.87 -14.22 11.31
CA ASN A 73 10.56 -14.12 10.03
C ASN A 73 10.79 -12.65 9.63
N ILE A 74 9.79 -11.78 9.83
CA ILE A 74 9.92 -10.33 9.65
C ILE A 74 10.90 -9.75 10.68
N ASP A 75 10.83 -10.21 11.94
CA ASP A 75 11.73 -9.80 13.02
C ASP A 75 13.18 -10.16 12.71
N ALA A 76 13.43 -11.35 12.14
CA ALA A 76 14.76 -11.76 11.72
C ALA A 76 15.31 -10.87 10.56
N LEU A 77 14.46 -10.34 9.68
CA LEU A 77 14.86 -9.37 8.68
C LEU A 77 15.19 -8.01 9.34
N ALA A 78 14.44 -7.59 10.36
CA ALA A 78 14.71 -6.38 11.12
C ALA A 78 16.04 -6.45 11.90
N GLU A 79 16.34 -7.60 12.54
CA GLU A 79 17.58 -7.82 13.28
C GLU A 79 18.84 -7.71 12.39
N ARG A 80 18.72 -8.01 11.11
CA ARG A 80 19.84 -7.97 10.15
C ARG A 80 19.80 -6.77 9.20
N GLY A 81 18.90 -5.82 9.40
CA GLY A 81 18.67 -4.70 8.50
C GLY A 81 18.44 -3.38 9.20
N ALA A 82 18.05 -2.40 8.41
CA ALA A 82 17.69 -1.06 8.87
C ALA A 82 16.19 -0.98 9.19
N MET A 83 15.86 -0.54 10.41
CA MET A 83 14.51 -0.25 10.87
C MET A 83 14.27 1.25 10.87
N PHE A 84 13.24 1.70 10.16
CA PHE A 84 12.86 3.11 10.11
C PHE A 84 11.72 3.39 11.07
N THR A 85 11.90 4.35 11.96
CA THR A 85 10.90 4.73 12.97
C THR A 85 10.03 5.91 12.54
N GLN A 86 10.43 6.65 11.50
CA GLN A 86 9.77 7.87 11.01
C GLN A 86 9.39 7.77 9.53
N TYR A 87 8.96 6.58 9.11
CA TYR A 87 8.48 6.34 7.75
C TYR A 87 6.97 6.53 7.65
N ARG A 88 6.53 7.13 6.53
CA ARG A 88 5.11 7.45 6.29
C ARG A 88 4.68 7.09 4.87
N THR A 89 3.44 6.64 4.80
CA THR A 89 2.73 6.30 3.56
C THR A 89 1.55 7.25 3.33
N SER A 90 0.77 7.01 2.28
CA SER A 90 -0.58 7.56 2.16
C SER A 90 -1.52 6.90 3.17
N PRO A 91 -2.61 7.55 3.58
CA PRO A 91 -3.62 6.91 4.43
C PRO A 91 -4.54 5.92 3.67
N LEU A 92 -4.25 5.63 2.39
CA LEU A 92 -5.03 4.72 1.53
C LEU A 92 -4.13 3.83 0.66
N CYS A 93 -4.59 2.60 0.43
CA CYS A 93 -3.84 1.52 -0.23
C CYS A 93 -3.36 1.88 -1.65
N ALA A 94 -4.27 2.19 -2.60
CA ALA A 94 -3.89 2.39 -4.00
C ALA A 94 -2.93 3.57 -4.20
N PRO A 95 -3.13 4.76 -3.60
CA PRO A 95 -2.14 5.83 -3.65
C PRO A 95 -0.77 5.41 -3.12
N THR A 96 -0.70 4.70 -1.98
CA THR A 96 0.56 4.17 -1.46
C THR A 96 1.23 3.22 -2.43
N ARG A 97 0.48 2.27 -3.01
CA ARG A 97 1.00 1.28 -3.97
C ARG A 97 1.54 1.96 -5.22
N ALA A 98 0.85 2.97 -5.74
CA ALA A 98 1.32 3.78 -6.85
C ALA A 98 2.64 4.50 -6.50
N MET A 99 2.69 5.20 -5.35
CA MET A 99 3.89 5.90 -4.89
C MET A 99 5.07 4.95 -4.64
N LEU A 100 4.82 3.78 -4.02
CA LEU A 100 5.84 2.77 -3.75
C LEU A 100 6.47 2.24 -5.03
N LEU A 101 5.63 1.86 -6.00
CA LEU A 101 6.11 1.24 -7.24
C LEU A 101 6.75 2.22 -8.22
N THR A 102 6.46 3.52 -8.11
CA THR A 102 6.91 4.51 -9.08
C THR A 102 7.95 5.49 -8.52
N GLY A 103 7.93 5.74 -7.21
CA GLY A 103 8.69 6.83 -6.58
C GLY A 103 8.12 8.21 -6.90
N ILE A 104 6.86 8.29 -7.33
CA ILE A 104 6.17 9.51 -7.80
C ILE A 104 4.99 9.80 -6.89
N ASP A 105 4.71 11.07 -6.61
CA ASP A 105 3.53 11.52 -5.88
C ASP A 105 2.23 10.99 -6.52
N ASN A 106 1.28 10.57 -5.70
CA ASN A 106 0.04 9.92 -6.14
C ASN A 106 -0.75 10.73 -7.19
N HIS A 107 -0.79 12.06 -7.09
CA HIS A 107 -1.49 12.92 -8.05
C HIS A 107 -0.81 12.99 -9.43
N LYS A 108 0.47 12.62 -9.50
CA LYS A 108 1.21 12.51 -10.77
C LYS A 108 1.16 11.12 -11.38
N THR A 109 0.68 10.14 -10.63
CA THR A 109 0.59 8.75 -11.11
C THR A 109 -0.74 8.44 -11.79
N GLY A 110 -1.80 9.21 -11.56
CA GLY A 110 -3.17 8.90 -11.92
C GLY A 110 -4.00 8.32 -10.75
N VAL A 111 -3.34 7.96 -9.64
CA VAL A 111 -3.96 7.24 -8.51
C VAL A 111 -4.04 8.16 -7.28
N ALA A 112 -4.65 9.33 -7.45
CA ALA A 112 -4.80 10.31 -6.36
C ALA A 112 -5.66 9.79 -5.19
N THR A 113 -6.54 8.80 -5.44
CA THR A 113 -7.45 8.23 -4.44
C THR A 113 -7.87 6.81 -4.83
N ILE A 114 -8.91 6.27 -4.19
CA ILE A 114 -9.51 4.95 -4.48
C ILE A 114 -10.90 5.07 -5.12
N PRO A 115 -11.34 4.04 -5.86
CA PRO A 115 -12.63 4.05 -6.56
C PRO A 115 -13.84 4.25 -5.66
N GLU A 116 -13.77 3.79 -4.42
CA GLU A 116 -14.84 3.85 -3.44
C GLU A 116 -15.10 5.27 -2.94
N VAL A 117 -14.05 6.12 -2.91
CA VAL A 117 -14.09 7.44 -2.24
C VAL A 117 -14.13 8.59 -3.23
N ILE A 118 -13.68 8.40 -4.47
CA ILE A 118 -13.57 9.50 -5.45
C ILE A 118 -14.90 10.19 -5.69
N PRO A 119 -15.00 11.54 -5.58
CA PRO A 119 -16.19 12.27 -6.00
C PRO A 119 -16.35 12.30 -7.51
N ASP A 120 -17.59 12.44 -7.99
CA ASP A 120 -17.88 12.40 -9.42
C ASP A 120 -17.16 13.52 -10.19
N GLU A 121 -16.96 14.68 -9.55
CA GLU A 121 -16.29 15.86 -10.13
C GLU A 121 -14.80 15.63 -10.43
N HIS A 122 -14.15 14.71 -9.67
CA HIS A 122 -12.74 14.38 -9.86
C HIS A 122 -12.52 13.24 -10.85
N ARG A 123 -13.53 12.42 -11.05
CA ARG A 123 -13.44 11.18 -11.83
C ARG A 123 -12.98 11.45 -13.27
N GLY A 124 -11.86 10.82 -13.66
CA GLY A 124 -11.27 10.96 -14.99
C GLY A 124 -10.54 12.29 -15.26
N GLN A 125 -10.37 13.13 -14.24
CA GLN A 125 -9.46 14.27 -14.33
C GLN A 125 -8.00 13.80 -14.32
N PRO A 126 -7.05 14.56 -14.87
CA PRO A 126 -5.63 14.24 -14.79
C PRO A 126 -5.20 13.99 -13.32
N GLY A 127 -4.49 12.91 -13.06
CA GLY A 127 -4.13 12.46 -11.72
C GLY A 127 -5.22 11.67 -10.99
N TYR A 128 -6.45 11.59 -11.52
CA TYR A 128 -7.61 10.94 -10.89
C TYR A 128 -8.26 9.88 -11.81
N THR A 129 -7.45 9.22 -12.61
CA THR A 129 -7.87 8.13 -13.51
C THR A 129 -8.07 6.80 -12.79
N LEU A 130 -7.53 6.67 -11.56
CA LEU A 130 -7.56 5.48 -10.69
C LEU A 130 -6.70 4.32 -11.22
N SER A 131 -5.85 4.57 -12.20
CA SER A 131 -4.84 3.67 -12.74
C SER A 131 -3.58 4.45 -13.09
N LEU A 132 -2.46 3.76 -13.30
CA LEU A 132 -1.21 4.41 -13.68
C LEU A 132 -1.34 5.05 -15.05
N GLU A 133 -1.13 6.37 -15.12
CA GLU A 133 -1.24 7.13 -16.37
C GLU A 133 -0.07 6.84 -17.33
N PRO A 134 -0.27 7.03 -18.65
CA PRO A 134 0.80 6.88 -19.64
C PRO A 134 2.03 7.71 -19.30
N GLY A 135 3.21 7.11 -19.38
CA GLY A 135 4.48 7.76 -19.05
C GLY A 135 4.89 7.68 -17.58
N VAL A 136 4.07 7.05 -16.74
CA VAL A 136 4.43 6.68 -15.36
C VAL A 136 5.03 5.28 -15.37
N LEU A 137 6.34 5.18 -15.13
CA LEU A 137 7.04 3.89 -15.10
C LEU A 137 7.20 3.39 -13.67
N THR A 138 6.98 2.09 -13.51
CA THR A 138 7.19 1.37 -12.26
C THR A 138 8.66 0.99 -12.05
N ILE A 139 9.01 0.58 -10.83
CA ILE A 139 10.30 -0.06 -10.53
C ILE A 139 10.47 -1.36 -11.34
N ALA A 140 9.39 -2.09 -11.62
CA ALA A 140 9.43 -3.30 -12.43
C ALA A 140 9.84 -2.98 -13.88
N ASP A 141 9.30 -1.92 -14.52
CA ASP A 141 9.73 -1.47 -15.84
C ASP A 141 11.23 -1.16 -15.87
N ARG A 142 11.71 -0.43 -14.86
CA ARG A 142 13.12 -0.01 -14.74
C ARG A 142 14.05 -1.19 -14.53
N LEU A 143 13.72 -2.10 -13.63
CA LEU A 143 14.51 -3.30 -13.35
C LEU A 143 14.50 -4.29 -14.52
N ARG A 144 13.36 -4.48 -15.18
CA ARG A 144 13.27 -5.30 -16.40
C ARG A 144 14.19 -4.76 -17.51
N SER A 145 14.29 -3.44 -17.66
CA SER A 145 15.14 -2.81 -18.66
C SER A 145 16.64 -3.09 -18.46
N VAL A 146 17.05 -3.42 -17.24
CA VAL A 146 18.45 -3.78 -16.89
C VAL A 146 18.64 -5.28 -16.66
N GLY A 147 17.67 -6.10 -17.08
CA GLY A 147 17.81 -7.55 -17.16
C GLY A 147 17.27 -8.35 -15.97
N TYR A 148 16.57 -7.72 -15.03
CA TYR A 148 15.82 -8.44 -14.00
C TYR A 148 14.64 -9.19 -14.61
N ARG A 149 14.31 -10.35 -14.06
CA ARG A 149 12.97 -10.95 -14.17
C ARG A 149 12.10 -10.34 -13.09
N THR A 150 10.89 -9.95 -13.45
CA THR A 150 10.00 -9.16 -12.59
C THR A 150 8.72 -9.91 -12.31
N LEU A 151 8.46 -10.19 -11.04
CA LEU A 151 7.44 -11.12 -10.59
C LEU A 151 6.52 -10.44 -9.57
N MET A 152 5.22 -10.71 -9.65
CA MET A 152 4.23 -10.22 -8.69
C MET A 152 3.28 -11.33 -8.30
N SER A 153 2.89 -11.37 -7.01
CA SER A 153 1.80 -12.23 -6.53
C SER A 153 1.07 -11.54 -5.39
N GLY A 154 -0.17 -11.08 -5.63
CA GLY A 154 -1.02 -10.45 -4.62
C GLY A 154 -1.88 -9.28 -5.10
N LYS A 155 -2.24 -8.37 -4.21
CA LYS A 155 -3.11 -7.22 -4.46
C LYS A 155 -2.43 -6.17 -5.33
N TRP A 156 -3.04 -5.87 -6.49
CA TRP A 156 -2.60 -4.82 -7.42
C TRP A 156 -3.20 -3.47 -7.07
N HIS A 157 -4.49 -3.33 -7.22
CA HIS A 157 -5.30 -2.14 -6.89
C HIS A 157 -4.86 -0.85 -7.63
N LEU A 158 -4.29 -0.95 -8.84
CA LEU A 158 -3.85 0.17 -9.67
C LEU A 158 -4.48 0.15 -11.06
N GLY A 159 -5.75 -0.23 -11.13
CA GLY A 159 -6.56 -0.40 -12.32
C GLY A 159 -7.35 -1.69 -12.29
N ASP A 160 -8.38 -1.80 -13.14
CA ASP A 160 -9.31 -2.94 -13.21
C ASP A 160 -9.59 -3.44 -14.63
N THR A 161 -8.92 -2.86 -15.65
CA THR A 161 -9.01 -3.29 -17.04
C THR A 161 -7.76 -4.07 -17.47
N GLU A 162 -7.86 -4.84 -18.54
CA GLU A 162 -6.76 -5.66 -19.07
C GLU A 162 -5.50 -4.84 -19.38
N ASP A 163 -5.67 -3.62 -19.90
CA ASP A 163 -4.57 -2.71 -20.23
C ASP A 163 -3.87 -2.13 -18.98
N GLU A 164 -4.50 -2.20 -17.82
CA GLU A 164 -4.01 -1.66 -16.56
C GLU A 164 -3.39 -2.73 -15.64
N MET A 165 -3.33 -3.99 -16.09
CA MET A 165 -2.76 -5.09 -15.32
C MET A 165 -1.23 -5.06 -15.28
N PRO A 166 -0.59 -5.71 -14.27
CA PRO A 166 0.85 -5.64 -14.02
C PRO A 166 1.75 -5.97 -15.21
N GLN A 167 1.34 -6.85 -16.12
CA GLN A 167 2.14 -7.19 -17.31
C GLN A 167 2.36 -5.99 -18.25
N ASN A 168 1.49 -4.97 -18.19
CA ASN A 168 1.65 -3.72 -18.93
C ASN A 168 2.46 -2.66 -18.15
N HIS A 169 2.83 -2.98 -16.91
CA HIS A 169 3.60 -2.15 -15.98
C HIS A 169 4.89 -2.83 -15.52
N GLY A 170 5.53 -3.56 -16.42
CA GLY A 170 6.89 -4.07 -16.22
C GLY A 170 7.01 -5.45 -15.61
N PHE A 171 5.94 -6.14 -15.22
CA PHE A 171 6.02 -7.49 -14.66
C PHE A 171 6.00 -8.57 -15.76
N ASP A 172 6.94 -9.51 -15.69
CA ASP A 172 7.03 -10.64 -16.60
C ASP A 172 6.01 -11.74 -16.26
N ARG A 173 5.75 -11.96 -14.97
CA ARG A 173 4.73 -12.85 -14.45
C ARG A 173 3.97 -12.15 -13.33
N SER A 174 2.68 -12.38 -13.28
CA SER A 174 1.84 -11.80 -12.23
C SER A 174 0.62 -12.67 -11.89
N LEU A 175 0.34 -12.86 -10.60
CA LEU A 175 -0.98 -13.16 -10.07
C LEU A 175 -1.48 -11.90 -9.36
N ALA A 176 -2.55 -11.30 -9.84
CA ALA A 176 -2.98 -9.97 -9.40
C ALA A 176 -4.46 -9.95 -9.00
N LEU A 177 -4.76 -9.42 -7.81
CA LEU A 177 -6.11 -9.01 -7.43
C LEU A 177 -6.32 -7.55 -7.84
N ALA A 178 -7.23 -7.28 -8.77
CA ALA A 178 -7.51 -5.93 -9.29
C ALA A 178 -8.59 -5.17 -8.48
N ALA A 179 -8.76 -5.49 -7.21
CA ALA A 179 -9.71 -4.84 -6.30
C ALA A 179 -9.02 -4.36 -5.02
N SER A 180 -9.75 -3.60 -4.19
CA SER A 180 -9.24 -3.16 -2.88
C SER A 180 -9.08 -4.30 -1.88
N GLY A 181 -9.69 -5.45 -2.11
CA GLY A 181 -9.62 -6.66 -1.31
C GLY A 181 -10.54 -7.74 -1.86
N ALA A 182 -10.45 -8.94 -1.30
CA ALA A 182 -11.30 -10.09 -1.60
C ALA A 182 -11.39 -11.01 -0.37
N ASP A 183 -12.24 -12.02 -0.43
CA ASP A 183 -12.25 -13.11 0.55
C ASP A 183 -10.89 -13.83 0.55
N ASN A 184 -10.43 -14.25 1.73
CA ASN A 184 -9.12 -14.91 1.87
C ASN A 184 -9.17 -16.43 1.65
N TRP A 185 -10.38 -17.01 1.58
CA TRP A 185 -10.59 -18.44 1.41
C TRP A 185 -11.26 -18.81 0.08
N GLU A 186 -12.01 -17.88 -0.51
CA GLU A 186 -12.85 -18.15 -1.66
C GLU A 186 -12.73 -17.06 -2.73
N ASP A 187 -13.04 -17.44 -3.97
CA ASP A 187 -13.12 -16.50 -5.08
C ASP A 187 -14.43 -15.72 -5.03
N LYS A 188 -14.51 -14.78 -4.10
CA LYS A 188 -15.67 -13.90 -3.96
C LYS A 188 -15.32 -12.51 -3.44
N SER A 189 -16.17 -11.55 -3.80
CA SER A 189 -16.06 -10.17 -3.34
C SER A 189 -16.32 -10.06 -1.84
N PHE A 190 -15.61 -9.13 -1.19
CA PHE A 190 -15.77 -8.84 0.24
C PHE A 190 -16.75 -7.70 0.52
N MET A 191 -17.20 -6.95 -0.50
CA MET A 191 -18.12 -5.82 -0.33
C MET A 191 -18.99 -5.60 -1.58
N PRO A 192 -20.20 -4.99 -1.44
CA PRO A 192 -21.14 -4.83 -2.55
C PRO A 192 -20.67 -3.88 -3.67
N PHE A 193 -19.63 -3.12 -3.48
CA PHE A 193 -19.02 -2.27 -4.51
C PHE A 193 -18.48 -3.11 -5.68
N TYR A 194 -17.86 -4.24 -5.40
CA TYR A 194 -17.32 -5.19 -6.37
C TYR A 194 -18.37 -6.29 -6.66
N HIS A 195 -18.33 -6.83 -7.88
CA HIS A 195 -19.22 -7.95 -8.27
C HIS A 195 -18.64 -9.30 -7.86
N GLU A 196 -17.34 -9.43 -8.06
CA GLU A 196 -16.55 -10.64 -7.91
C GLU A 196 -15.17 -10.25 -7.37
N ALA A 197 -14.35 -11.20 -7.01
CA ALA A 197 -12.95 -10.97 -6.76
C ALA A 197 -12.19 -11.07 -8.10
N PRO A 198 -11.75 -9.94 -8.68
CA PRO A 198 -11.16 -9.92 -10.02
C PRO A 198 -9.70 -10.36 -9.98
N TRP A 199 -9.48 -11.68 -9.98
CA TRP A 199 -8.14 -12.26 -10.06
C TRP A 199 -7.70 -12.44 -11.51
N TYR A 200 -6.44 -12.11 -11.76
CA TYR A 200 -5.80 -12.22 -13.08
C TYR A 200 -4.43 -12.88 -12.95
N GLU A 201 -4.13 -13.86 -13.83
CA GLU A 201 -2.77 -14.36 -14.02
C GLU A 201 -2.26 -13.90 -15.38
N ASP A 202 -1.13 -13.18 -15.39
CA ASP A 202 -0.51 -12.61 -16.59
C ASP A 202 -1.52 -11.82 -17.46
N GLY A 203 -2.39 -11.05 -16.81
CA GLY A 203 -3.43 -10.23 -17.43
C GLY A 203 -4.67 -10.95 -17.91
N LYS A 204 -4.82 -12.25 -17.64
CA LYS A 204 -6.01 -13.02 -18.00
C LYS A 204 -6.80 -13.37 -16.75
N PRO A 205 -8.15 -13.37 -16.81
CA PRO A 205 -8.97 -13.85 -15.71
C PRO A 205 -8.49 -15.20 -15.19
N TYR A 206 -8.45 -15.35 -13.88
CA TYR A 206 -7.92 -16.53 -13.21
C TYR A 206 -8.87 -17.02 -12.14
N ASP A 207 -9.24 -18.31 -12.21
CA ASP A 207 -10.06 -18.96 -11.21
C ASP A 207 -9.17 -19.52 -10.09
N LEU A 208 -9.47 -19.18 -8.84
CA LEU A 208 -8.71 -19.65 -7.68
C LEU A 208 -8.96 -21.15 -7.41
N PRO A 209 -8.00 -21.91 -6.87
CA PRO A 209 -8.19 -23.31 -6.51
C PRO A 209 -9.13 -23.46 -5.30
N GLU A 210 -9.75 -24.64 -5.15
CA GLU A 210 -10.69 -24.95 -4.06
C GLU A 210 -10.04 -24.90 -2.65
N ASP A 211 -8.71 -25.14 -2.54
CA ASP A 211 -7.93 -25.11 -1.29
C ASP A 211 -7.19 -23.76 -1.09
N PHE A 212 -7.75 -22.72 -1.65
CA PHE A 212 -7.17 -21.38 -1.57
C PHE A 212 -7.18 -20.86 -0.12
N TYR A 213 -6.04 -20.31 0.31
CA TYR A 213 -5.88 -19.37 1.41
C TYR A 213 -4.88 -18.31 0.97
N SER A 214 -5.27 -17.03 0.98
CA SER A 214 -4.55 -15.96 0.29
C SER A 214 -3.06 -15.93 0.61
N SER A 215 -2.67 -15.80 1.90
CA SER A 215 -1.25 -15.68 2.29
C SER A 215 -0.41 -16.90 1.87
N LYS A 216 -0.99 -18.12 1.95
CA LYS A 216 -0.33 -19.34 1.48
C LYS A 216 -0.16 -19.32 -0.04
N TYR A 217 -1.25 -19.08 -0.75
CA TYR A 217 -1.30 -19.23 -2.19
C TYR A 217 -0.44 -18.20 -2.92
N LEU A 218 -0.40 -16.94 -2.41
CA LEU A 218 0.44 -15.89 -2.96
C LEU A 218 1.93 -16.25 -2.89
N VAL A 219 2.35 -16.86 -1.80
CA VAL A 219 3.73 -17.36 -1.63
C VAL A 219 3.98 -18.56 -2.54
N ASP A 220 3.07 -19.53 -2.61
CA ASP A 220 3.21 -20.71 -3.48
C ASP A 220 3.37 -20.29 -4.96
N LYS A 221 2.58 -19.31 -5.41
CA LYS A 221 2.70 -18.73 -6.77
C LYS A 221 4.02 -18.00 -6.99
N MET A 222 4.50 -17.25 -6.02
CA MET A 222 5.80 -16.58 -6.14
C MET A 222 6.94 -17.59 -6.24
N ILE A 223 6.91 -18.67 -5.46
CA ILE A 223 7.88 -19.78 -5.54
C ILE A 223 7.81 -20.43 -6.94
N ASP A 224 6.60 -20.74 -7.44
CA ASP A 224 6.41 -21.29 -8.78
C ASP A 224 7.00 -20.38 -9.87
N TYR A 225 6.80 -19.07 -9.77
CA TYR A 225 7.36 -18.11 -10.71
C TYR A 225 8.90 -18.06 -10.65
N LEU A 226 9.50 -18.17 -9.47
CA LEU A 226 10.94 -18.25 -9.32
C LEU A 226 11.53 -19.52 -9.94
N ASP A 227 10.86 -20.64 -9.77
CA ASP A 227 11.31 -21.94 -10.26
C ASP A 227 11.12 -22.12 -11.78
N THR A 228 10.11 -21.47 -12.35
CA THR A 228 9.76 -21.60 -13.77
C THR A 228 10.34 -20.53 -14.67
N THR A 229 10.97 -19.47 -14.11
CA THR A 229 11.63 -18.41 -14.88
C THR A 229 13.15 -18.55 -14.89
N ASP A 230 13.87 -17.77 -15.72
CA ASP A 230 15.32 -17.89 -15.95
C ASP A 230 16.15 -17.59 -14.68
N ALA A 231 16.55 -18.62 -13.95
CA ALA A 231 17.32 -18.53 -12.71
C ALA A 231 18.73 -17.91 -12.86
N SER A 232 19.22 -17.70 -14.09
CA SER A 232 20.50 -17.04 -14.34
C SER A 232 20.45 -15.52 -14.16
N LYS A 233 19.25 -14.93 -14.16
CA LYS A 233 19.01 -13.50 -14.00
C LYS A 233 18.64 -13.16 -12.56
N PRO A 234 19.00 -11.95 -12.08
CA PRO A 234 18.45 -11.46 -10.82
C PRO A 234 16.92 -11.27 -10.93
N PHE A 235 16.22 -11.29 -9.79
CA PHE A 235 14.79 -11.10 -9.77
C PHE A 235 14.36 -9.90 -8.91
N PHE A 236 13.24 -9.32 -9.29
CA PHE A 236 12.40 -8.44 -8.49
C PHE A 236 11.11 -9.16 -8.21
N ALA A 237 10.83 -9.44 -6.93
CA ALA A 237 9.61 -10.08 -6.47
C ALA A 237 8.79 -9.09 -5.63
N TYR A 238 7.58 -8.78 -6.07
CA TYR A 238 6.61 -7.96 -5.35
C TYR A 238 5.52 -8.86 -4.77
N LEU A 239 5.46 -8.96 -3.44
CA LEU A 239 4.51 -9.75 -2.66
C LEU A 239 3.57 -8.81 -1.85
N PRO A 240 2.56 -8.20 -2.49
CA PRO A 240 1.56 -7.40 -1.80
C PRO A 240 0.44 -8.30 -1.27
N PHE A 241 0.50 -8.63 0.01
CA PHE A 241 -0.49 -9.46 0.68
C PHE A 241 -1.85 -8.74 0.79
N GLN A 242 -2.93 -9.50 1.03
CA GLN A 242 -4.21 -9.00 1.50
C GLN A 242 -4.29 -8.93 3.03
N ALA A 243 -3.43 -9.67 3.74
CA ALA A 243 -3.33 -9.60 5.20
C ALA A 243 -2.82 -8.21 5.62
N ILE A 244 -3.48 -7.56 6.56
CA ILE A 244 -4.58 -7.95 7.43
C ILE A 244 -5.89 -7.18 7.12
N HIS A 245 -6.10 -6.82 5.87
CA HIS A 245 -7.28 -6.10 5.38
C HIS A 245 -8.57 -6.92 5.60
N VAL A 246 -9.71 -6.24 5.73
CA VAL A 246 -11.03 -6.89 5.78
C VAL A 246 -11.34 -7.66 4.48
N PRO A 247 -11.99 -8.84 4.57
CA PRO A 247 -12.39 -9.55 5.78
C PRO A 247 -11.17 -10.12 6.51
N VAL A 248 -11.13 -9.93 7.83
CA VAL A 248 -10.06 -10.47 8.66
C VAL A 248 -10.32 -11.96 8.85
N GLN A 249 -9.47 -12.78 8.24
CA GLN A 249 -9.63 -14.23 8.14
C GLN A 249 -8.29 -14.93 8.32
N ALA A 250 -8.25 -15.99 9.13
CA ALA A 250 -7.05 -16.75 9.41
C ALA A 250 -7.37 -18.22 9.69
N PRO A 251 -6.44 -19.15 9.36
CA PRO A 251 -6.57 -20.53 9.80
C PRO A 251 -6.63 -20.64 11.34
N ALA A 252 -7.53 -21.50 11.85
CA ALA A 252 -7.80 -21.63 13.28
C ALA A 252 -6.56 -21.93 14.14
N GLU A 253 -5.57 -22.64 13.59
CA GLU A 253 -4.33 -22.94 14.29
C GLU A 253 -3.52 -21.70 14.65
N PHE A 254 -3.53 -20.65 13.83
CA PHE A 254 -2.86 -19.38 14.14
C PHE A 254 -3.69 -18.53 15.10
N THR A 255 -5.00 -18.43 14.88
CA THR A 255 -5.91 -17.70 15.79
C THR A 255 -5.84 -18.26 17.22
N ALA A 256 -5.74 -19.57 17.38
CA ALA A 256 -5.69 -20.23 18.68
C ALA A 256 -4.52 -19.78 19.57
N ASN A 257 -3.42 -19.29 18.97
CA ASN A 257 -2.25 -18.80 19.69
C ASN A 257 -2.54 -17.52 20.49
N TYR A 258 -3.60 -16.77 20.13
CA TYR A 258 -3.95 -15.48 20.73
C TYR A 258 -5.15 -15.52 21.65
N LYS A 259 -5.66 -16.72 21.95
CA LYS A 259 -6.85 -16.87 22.80
C LYS A 259 -6.66 -16.21 24.17
N GLY A 260 -7.53 -15.23 24.45
CA GLY A 260 -7.52 -14.47 25.70
C GLY A 260 -6.54 -13.30 25.75
N THR A 261 -5.75 -13.07 24.70
CA THR A 261 -4.77 -11.96 24.64
C THR A 261 -5.43 -10.60 24.68
N PHE A 262 -6.64 -10.48 24.15
CA PHE A 262 -7.35 -9.22 23.97
C PHE A 262 -8.57 -9.06 24.89
N ASP A 263 -8.75 -9.92 25.89
CA ASP A 263 -9.89 -9.94 26.80
C ASP A 263 -10.02 -8.67 27.67
N GLU A 264 -8.91 -7.96 27.92
CA GLU A 264 -8.90 -6.72 28.68
C GLU A 264 -9.34 -5.51 27.85
N GLY A 265 -9.43 -5.63 26.52
CA GLY A 265 -10.01 -4.67 25.60
C GLY A 265 -9.04 -3.62 25.05
N TRP A 266 -9.58 -2.80 24.15
CA TRP A 266 -8.81 -1.86 23.36
C TRP A 266 -8.11 -0.75 24.16
N HIS A 267 -8.66 -0.32 25.32
CA HIS A 267 -7.98 0.69 26.14
C HIS A 267 -6.68 0.15 26.73
N VAL A 268 -6.69 -1.11 27.18
CA VAL A 268 -5.51 -1.77 27.75
C VAL A 268 -4.45 -1.98 26.69
N MET A 269 -4.82 -2.50 25.52
CA MET A 269 -3.90 -2.66 24.40
C MET A 269 -3.29 -1.32 23.95
N ARG A 270 -4.12 -0.26 23.82
CA ARG A 270 -3.64 1.07 23.45
C ARG A 270 -2.59 1.60 24.40
N GLU A 271 -2.85 1.50 25.70
CA GLU A 271 -1.90 1.91 26.74
C GLU A 271 -0.64 1.04 26.71
N ALA A 272 -0.76 -0.29 26.58
CA ALA A 272 0.38 -1.19 26.52
C ALA A 272 1.29 -0.87 25.32
N ARG A 273 0.72 -0.62 24.14
CA ARG A 273 1.48 -0.20 22.95
C ARG A 273 2.14 1.18 23.16
N TYR A 274 1.45 2.13 23.79
CA TYR A 274 2.05 3.42 24.11
C TYR A 274 3.26 3.28 25.05
N GLN A 275 3.16 2.47 26.10
CA GLN A 275 4.27 2.17 27.00
C GLN A 275 5.43 1.52 26.24
N ARG A 276 5.12 0.51 25.44
CA ARG A 276 6.11 -0.20 24.62
C ARG A 276 6.77 0.73 23.59
N ALA A 277 6.04 1.66 23.00
CA ALA A 277 6.59 2.64 22.06
C ALA A 277 7.64 3.55 22.71
N GLN A 278 7.45 3.91 24.00
CA GLN A 278 8.44 4.65 24.79
C GLN A 278 9.68 3.78 25.11
N GLU A 279 9.46 2.54 25.57
CA GLU A 279 10.54 1.58 25.86
C GLU A 279 11.42 1.32 24.64
N LEU A 280 10.81 1.17 23.48
CA LEU A 280 11.50 1.00 22.19
C LEU A 280 12.03 2.33 21.63
N GLY A 281 11.72 3.45 22.25
CA GLY A 281 12.11 4.80 21.80
C GLY A 281 11.45 5.22 20.48
N LEU A 282 10.35 4.58 20.05
CA LEU A 282 9.57 5.00 18.87
C LEU A 282 8.96 6.38 19.07
N ILE A 283 8.70 6.75 20.33
CA ILE A 283 8.37 8.08 20.80
C ILE A 283 9.20 8.41 22.04
N ARG A 284 9.38 9.70 22.35
CA ARG A 284 10.08 10.10 23.57
C ARG A 284 9.31 9.71 24.82
N GLU A 285 10.01 9.52 25.92
CA GLU A 285 9.44 9.27 27.24
C GLU A 285 8.49 10.43 27.65
N GLY A 286 7.29 10.08 28.12
CA GLY A 286 6.27 11.05 28.53
C GLY A 286 5.66 11.87 27.39
N ALA A 287 5.83 11.46 26.12
CA ALA A 287 5.12 12.09 25.01
C ALA A 287 3.60 11.99 25.21
N PRO A 288 2.84 13.03 24.91
CA PRO A 288 1.38 12.93 25.02
C PRO A 288 0.80 11.93 24.01
N ILE A 289 -0.30 11.27 24.37
CA ILE A 289 -1.07 10.41 23.51
C ILE A 289 -2.49 10.96 23.35
N ALA A 290 -3.02 11.02 22.13
CA ALA A 290 -4.38 11.42 21.88
C ALA A 290 -5.37 10.50 22.63
N PRO A 291 -6.46 11.03 23.19
CA PRO A 291 -7.54 10.19 23.71
C PRO A 291 -8.18 9.41 22.55
N MET A 292 -8.82 8.30 22.87
CA MET A 292 -9.65 7.64 21.87
C MET A 292 -10.75 8.58 21.38
N PRO A 293 -11.22 8.46 20.12
CA PRO A 293 -12.31 9.27 19.59
C PRO A 293 -13.53 9.30 20.54
N ALA A 294 -14.20 10.45 20.63
CA ALA A 294 -15.25 10.68 21.62
C ALA A 294 -16.48 9.77 21.46
N ASP A 295 -16.67 9.21 20.28
CA ASP A 295 -17.73 8.25 19.94
C ASP A 295 -17.31 6.78 20.14
N SER A 296 -16.07 6.53 20.60
CA SER A 296 -15.61 5.18 20.95
C SER A 296 -16.44 4.61 22.10
N ARG A 297 -16.82 3.35 21.95
CA ARG A 297 -17.53 2.63 23.00
C ARG A 297 -16.61 2.34 24.18
N ASP A 298 -17.15 2.42 25.40
CA ASP A 298 -16.43 1.96 26.57
C ASP A 298 -16.49 0.43 26.65
N TRP A 299 -15.33 -0.23 26.63
CA TRP A 299 -15.19 -1.68 26.74
C TRP A 299 -15.96 -2.27 27.93
N ASN A 300 -15.89 -1.59 29.09
CA ASN A 300 -16.52 -2.06 30.32
C ASN A 300 -18.06 -1.93 30.30
N SER A 301 -18.61 -1.15 29.37
CA SER A 301 -20.06 -1.02 29.19
C SER A 301 -20.66 -2.09 28.28
N LEU A 302 -19.83 -2.87 27.58
CA LEU A 302 -20.27 -3.94 26.70
C LEU A 302 -20.75 -5.17 27.49
N SER A 303 -21.63 -5.95 26.87
CA SER A 303 -22.00 -7.28 27.39
C SER A 303 -20.78 -8.24 27.36
N GLU A 304 -20.84 -9.30 28.15
CA GLU A 304 -19.79 -10.34 28.11
C GLU A 304 -19.70 -10.98 26.71
N GLU A 305 -20.83 -11.16 26.04
CA GLU A 305 -20.91 -11.70 24.68
C GLU A 305 -20.23 -10.76 23.67
N ASP A 306 -20.53 -9.44 23.73
CA ASP A 306 -19.89 -8.46 22.84
C ASP A 306 -18.38 -8.37 23.10
N ARG A 307 -17.95 -8.37 24.37
CA ARG A 307 -16.51 -8.35 24.69
C ARG A 307 -15.80 -9.58 24.12
N ALA A 308 -16.37 -10.77 24.32
CA ALA A 308 -15.82 -11.99 23.75
C ALA A 308 -15.75 -11.92 22.21
N LEU A 309 -16.81 -11.40 21.56
CA LEU A 309 -16.84 -11.23 20.10
C LEU A 309 -15.77 -10.28 19.61
N TYR A 310 -15.61 -9.11 20.24
CA TYR A 310 -14.59 -8.15 19.81
C TYR A 310 -13.17 -8.59 20.14
N ALA A 311 -12.93 -9.28 21.25
CA ALA A 311 -11.64 -9.89 21.56
C ALA A 311 -11.27 -10.94 20.50
N ALA A 312 -12.20 -11.84 20.17
CA ALA A 312 -11.98 -12.87 19.15
C ALA A 312 -11.66 -12.30 17.76
N ARG A 313 -12.26 -11.17 17.38
CA ARG A 313 -11.92 -10.48 16.11
C ARG A 313 -10.46 -10.04 16.07
N MET A 314 -9.94 -9.54 17.20
CA MET A 314 -8.54 -9.15 17.30
C MET A 314 -7.60 -10.35 17.38
N GLU A 315 -8.05 -11.45 18.00
CA GLU A 315 -7.32 -12.74 17.97
C GLU A 315 -7.15 -13.27 16.54
N VAL A 316 -8.20 -13.16 15.71
CA VAL A 316 -8.12 -13.52 14.27
C VAL A 316 -7.19 -12.57 13.53
N ASN A 317 -7.22 -11.27 13.83
CA ASN A 317 -6.33 -10.28 13.20
C ASN A 317 -4.84 -10.61 13.48
N ALA A 318 -4.49 -10.91 14.73
CA ALA A 318 -3.15 -11.33 15.09
C ALA A 318 -2.78 -12.68 14.45
N GLY A 319 -3.71 -13.64 14.42
CA GLY A 319 -3.52 -14.93 13.75
C GLY A 319 -3.33 -14.80 12.23
N MET A 320 -4.00 -13.85 11.59
CA MET A 320 -3.83 -13.57 10.15
C MET A 320 -2.43 -13.03 9.84
N LEU A 321 -1.90 -12.16 10.72
CA LEU A 321 -0.55 -11.63 10.59
C LEU A 321 0.50 -12.72 10.82
N GLU A 322 0.34 -13.57 11.84
CA GLU A 322 1.21 -14.73 12.10
C GLU A 322 1.19 -15.72 10.93
N ALA A 323 0.01 -16.05 10.38
CA ALA A 323 -0.11 -16.92 9.22
C ALA A 323 0.64 -16.35 7.99
N MET A 324 0.55 -15.05 7.77
CA MET A 324 1.31 -14.39 6.71
C MET A 324 2.82 -14.50 6.96
N ASP A 325 3.30 -14.20 8.18
CA ASP A 325 4.72 -14.31 8.54
C ASP A 325 5.24 -15.75 8.39
N PHE A 326 4.44 -16.75 8.79
CA PHE A 326 4.77 -18.16 8.57
C PHE A 326 5.02 -18.46 7.08
N HIS A 327 4.16 -17.97 6.19
CA HIS A 327 4.34 -18.20 4.76
C HIS A 327 5.49 -17.38 4.18
N ILE A 328 5.78 -16.19 4.70
CA ILE A 328 7.02 -15.44 4.38
C ILE A 328 8.25 -16.28 4.79
N GLY A 329 8.21 -16.95 5.93
CA GLY A 329 9.27 -17.88 6.36
C GLY A 329 9.51 -18.99 5.33
N ARG A 330 8.45 -19.62 4.81
CA ARG A 330 8.54 -20.64 3.74
C ARG A 330 9.20 -20.08 2.48
N PHE A 331 8.85 -18.86 2.12
CA PHE A 331 9.48 -18.17 0.98
C PHE A 331 10.97 -17.90 1.22
N MET A 332 11.33 -17.42 2.42
CA MET A 332 12.72 -17.20 2.80
C MET A 332 13.53 -18.51 2.80
N ASP A 333 12.94 -19.62 3.25
CA ASP A 333 13.58 -20.94 3.25
C ASP A 333 13.82 -21.45 1.82
N HIS A 334 12.84 -21.26 0.91
CA HIS A 334 13.06 -21.54 -0.52
C HIS A 334 14.25 -20.75 -1.10
N LEU A 335 14.39 -19.46 -0.75
CA LEU A 335 15.53 -18.65 -1.18
C LEU A 335 16.87 -19.12 -0.57
N LYS A 336 16.85 -19.61 0.68
CA LYS A 336 18.04 -20.21 1.33
C LYS A 336 18.45 -21.51 0.62
N GLU A 337 17.49 -22.39 0.34
CA GLU A 337 17.71 -23.63 -0.41
C GLU A 337 18.24 -23.38 -1.81
N ALA A 338 17.73 -22.35 -2.49
CA ALA A 338 18.24 -21.90 -3.79
C ALA A 338 19.60 -21.18 -3.73
N GLY A 339 20.13 -20.91 -2.52
CA GLY A 339 21.41 -20.18 -2.32
C GLY A 339 21.36 -18.71 -2.76
N THR A 340 20.18 -18.10 -2.77
CA THR A 340 19.97 -16.71 -3.20
C THR A 340 19.63 -15.75 -2.07
N PHE A 341 19.26 -16.26 -0.89
CA PHE A 341 18.81 -15.47 0.26
C PHE A 341 19.81 -14.36 0.65
N ASP A 342 21.09 -14.69 0.80
CA ASP A 342 22.10 -13.71 1.22
C ASP A 342 22.43 -12.67 0.13
N ASN A 343 22.06 -12.91 -1.11
CA ASN A 343 22.15 -11.94 -2.21
C ASN A 343 20.78 -11.32 -2.54
N THR A 344 19.90 -11.22 -1.56
CA THR A 344 18.55 -10.65 -1.72
C THR A 344 18.34 -9.48 -0.78
N ILE A 345 17.91 -8.35 -1.32
CA ILE A 345 17.45 -7.19 -0.57
C ILE A 345 15.97 -7.40 -0.28
N PHE A 346 15.59 -7.37 0.99
CA PHE A 346 14.21 -7.39 1.45
C PHE A 346 13.78 -5.99 1.88
N LEU A 347 12.60 -5.58 1.45
CA LEU A 347 11.88 -4.41 1.93
C LEU A 347 10.54 -4.90 2.47
N VAL A 348 10.26 -4.64 3.74
CA VAL A 348 8.99 -4.99 4.41
C VAL A 348 8.34 -3.73 4.92
N THR A 349 7.07 -3.51 4.57
CA THR A 349 6.30 -2.34 5.01
C THR A 349 4.80 -2.61 4.95
N SER A 350 3.98 -1.67 5.44
CA SER A 350 2.53 -1.60 5.25
C SER A 350 2.16 -0.48 4.26
N ASP A 351 0.99 -0.58 3.65
CA ASP A 351 0.52 0.46 2.73
C ASP A 351 -0.21 1.61 3.44
N ASN A 352 -0.81 1.40 4.57
CA ASN A 352 -1.40 2.41 5.46
C ASN A 352 -1.60 1.84 6.86
N GLY A 353 -2.09 2.68 7.78
CA GLY A 353 -2.47 2.25 9.12
C GLY A 353 -3.75 1.38 9.14
N PRO A 354 -4.18 0.91 10.33
CA PRO A 354 -5.20 -0.14 10.49
C PRO A 354 -6.59 0.27 10.00
N GLU A 355 -7.37 -0.70 9.53
CA GLU A 355 -8.70 -0.54 8.95
C GLU A 355 -9.78 -0.42 10.05
N GLN A 356 -10.66 0.58 9.91
CA GLN A 356 -11.72 0.90 10.87
C GLN A 356 -13.10 0.33 10.51
N ASN A 357 -13.26 -0.28 9.35
CA ASN A 357 -14.57 -0.69 8.85
C ASN A 357 -15.32 -1.61 9.82
N ARG A 358 -16.64 -1.49 9.79
CA ARG A 358 -17.57 -2.31 10.58
C ARG A 358 -18.58 -2.99 9.66
N GLY A 359 -18.73 -4.31 9.82
CA GLY A 359 -19.74 -5.08 9.11
C GLY A 359 -21.14 -5.01 9.74
N ASP A 360 -21.24 -4.52 10.98
CA ASP A 360 -22.45 -4.56 11.81
C ASP A 360 -23.23 -3.23 11.86
N ASN A 361 -22.78 -2.18 11.18
CA ASN A 361 -23.37 -0.84 11.25
C ASN A 361 -24.35 -0.50 10.13
N SER A 362 -24.56 -1.40 9.17
CA SER A 362 -25.44 -1.18 8.01
C SER A 362 -26.32 -2.39 7.73
N ALA A 363 -27.64 -2.22 7.87
CA ALA A 363 -28.61 -3.26 7.55
C ALA A 363 -28.50 -3.75 6.09
N LEU A 364 -28.13 -2.86 5.16
CA LEU A 364 -27.92 -3.21 3.77
C LEU A 364 -26.67 -4.09 3.58
N LEU A 365 -25.58 -3.74 4.26
CA LEU A 365 -24.35 -4.52 4.23
C LEU A 365 -24.56 -5.89 4.88
N THR A 366 -25.21 -5.95 6.05
CA THR A 366 -25.57 -7.21 6.72
C THR A 366 -26.42 -8.12 5.84
N PHE A 367 -27.42 -7.54 5.16
CA PHE A 367 -28.26 -8.29 4.21
C PHE A 367 -27.42 -8.82 3.02
N TRP A 368 -26.54 -7.98 2.45
CA TRP A 368 -25.67 -8.37 1.37
C TRP A 368 -24.72 -9.49 1.79
N MET A 369 -24.10 -9.38 2.98
CA MET A 369 -23.25 -10.42 3.55
C MET A 369 -23.98 -11.74 3.68
N SER A 370 -25.14 -11.76 4.29
CA SER A 370 -25.95 -12.99 4.43
C SER A 370 -26.34 -13.60 3.09
N PHE A 371 -26.64 -12.78 2.08
CA PHE A 371 -26.95 -13.25 0.72
C PHE A 371 -25.75 -13.85 0.02
N ASN A 372 -24.53 -13.39 0.34
CA ASN A 372 -23.27 -13.88 -0.22
C ASN A 372 -22.59 -14.94 0.65
N GLY A 373 -23.30 -15.50 1.65
CA GLY A 373 -22.80 -16.59 2.48
C GLY A 373 -21.77 -16.14 3.53
N TYR A 374 -21.78 -14.85 3.91
CA TYR A 374 -20.99 -14.35 5.01
C TYR A 374 -21.77 -14.29 6.33
N HIS A 375 -21.05 -14.47 7.43
CA HIS A 375 -21.52 -14.25 8.81
C HIS A 375 -20.49 -13.43 9.60
N ILE A 376 -20.93 -12.82 10.71
CA ILE A 376 -20.10 -11.95 11.56
C ILE A 376 -20.11 -12.37 13.04
N ASP A 377 -20.67 -13.53 13.33
CA ASP A 377 -20.77 -14.11 14.69
C ASP A 377 -19.53 -14.90 15.10
N MET A 378 -19.56 -15.46 16.30
CA MET A 378 -18.43 -16.21 16.88
C MET A 378 -18.17 -17.55 16.22
N GLU A 379 -19.18 -18.20 15.64
CA GLU A 379 -19.05 -19.54 15.08
C GLU A 379 -18.24 -19.49 13.78
N GLY A 380 -17.08 -20.15 13.74
CA GLY A 380 -16.20 -20.15 12.57
C GLY A 380 -15.55 -18.80 12.27
N MET A 381 -15.43 -17.92 13.27
CA MET A 381 -14.79 -16.62 13.07
C MET A 381 -13.36 -16.78 12.55
N GLY A 382 -13.05 -16.07 11.46
CA GLY A 382 -11.77 -16.14 10.75
C GLY A 382 -11.71 -17.23 9.69
N GLU A 383 -12.62 -18.21 9.69
CA GLU A 383 -12.66 -19.28 8.71
C GLU A 383 -13.56 -18.98 7.51
N ILE A 384 -13.72 -19.95 6.61
CA ILE A 384 -14.56 -19.84 5.40
C ILE A 384 -15.96 -19.33 5.76
N GLY A 385 -16.42 -18.29 5.05
CA GLY A 385 -17.73 -17.68 5.28
C GLY A 385 -17.75 -16.62 6.40
N SER A 386 -16.69 -16.46 7.17
CA SER A 386 -16.59 -15.38 8.15
C SER A 386 -16.27 -14.04 7.48
N TRP A 387 -16.97 -12.96 7.88
CA TRP A 387 -16.61 -11.60 7.51
C TRP A 387 -16.05 -10.87 8.73
N GLY A 388 -14.79 -11.18 9.08
CA GLY A 388 -14.10 -10.59 10.23
C GLY A 388 -13.76 -9.12 10.01
N PHE A 389 -13.78 -8.33 11.09
CA PHE A 389 -13.34 -6.93 11.11
C PHE A 389 -12.95 -6.53 12.54
N ILE A 390 -12.01 -5.61 12.70
CA ILE A 390 -11.61 -5.13 14.02
C ILE A 390 -12.47 -3.94 14.50
N GLY A 391 -12.86 -3.06 13.60
CA GLY A 391 -13.65 -1.87 13.90
C GLY A 391 -12.82 -0.70 14.44
N PRO A 392 -13.44 0.50 14.62
CA PRO A 392 -12.71 1.74 14.90
C PRO A 392 -12.00 1.76 16.25
N GLU A 393 -12.54 1.10 17.27
CA GLU A 393 -11.93 1.07 18.59
C GLU A 393 -10.63 0.27 18.59
N TRP A 394 -10.62 -0.93 18.01
CA TRP A 394 -9.40 -1.71 17.87
C TRP A 394 -8.44 -1.09 16.85
N ALA A 395 -8.93 -0.49 15.77
CA ALA A 395 -8.07 0.22 14.82
C ALA A 395 -7.32 1.38 15.51
N ASN A 396 -8.01 2.17 16.37
CA ASN A 396 -7.36 3.22 17.13
C ASN A 396 -6.39 2.68 18.19
N ALA A 397 -6.71 1.54 18.82
CA ALA A 397 -5.79 0.89 19.75
C ALA A 397 -4.55 0.34 19.01
N ALA A 398 -4.74 -0.28 17.86
CA ALA A 398 -3.66 -0.80 17.02
C ALA A 398 -2.73 0.32 16.52
N ALA A 399 -3.30 1.47 16.16
CA ALA A 399 -2.55 2.64 15.69
C ALA A 399 -1.68 3.32 16.77
N SER A 400 -1.86 2.96 18.07
CA SER A 400 -1.04 3.54 19.15
C SER A 400 0.47 3.43 18.85
N PRO A 401 1.26 4.49 19.10
CA PRO A 401 0.93 5.75 19.80
C PRO A 401 0.29 6.83 18.92
N GLY A 402 0.05 6.57 17.63
CA GLY A 402 -0.58 7.51 16.70
C GLY A 402 -2.07 7.76 17.00
N ASP A 403 -2.59 8.84 16.46
CA ASP A 403 -4.01 9.17 16.50
C ASP A 403 -4.71 8.68 15.22
N LEU A 404 -5.99 8.32 15.34
CA LEU A 404 -6.84 7.78 14.27
C LEU A 404 -6.22 6.57 13.55
N PHE A 405 -6.55 6.38 12.27
CA PHE A 405 -6.28 5.16 11.50
C PHE A 405 -6.43 5.43 9.99
N LYS A 406 -6.43 4.42 9.16
CA LYS A 406 -6.68 4.46 7.71
C LYS A 406 -7.70 5.53 7.33
N PHE A 407 -7.57 6.14 6.18
CA PHE A 407 -8.26 7.33 5.64
C PHE A 407 -7.72 8.66 6.15
N TYR A 408 -7.18 8.76 7.38
CA TYR A 408 -6.76 10.02 8.00
C TYR A 408 -5.25 10.23 7.93
N THR A 409 -4.84 11.48 7.78
CA THR A 409 -3.43 11.86 7.71
C THR A 409 -2.79 12.16 9.06
N THR A 410 -3.45 11.75 10.14
CA THR A 410 -2.84 11.63 11.47
C THR A 410 -1.83 10.47 11.50
N GLU A 411 -0.91 10.46 12.48
CA GLU A 411 0.16 9.44 12.53
C GLU A 411 -0.37 8.00 12.55
N GLY A 412 -1.54 7.74 13.14
CA GLY A 412 -2.13 6.41 13.15
C GLY A 412 -2.56 5.89 11.77
N GLY A 413 -2.85 6.80 10.82
CA GLY A 413 -3.22 6.41 9.47
C GLY A 413 -2.05 6.29 8.48
N ILE A 414 -0.92 6.94 8.76
CA ILE A 414 0.16 7.09 7.78
C ILE A 414 1.54 6.64 8.26
N ARG A 415 1.79 6.58 9.58
CA ARG A 415 3.07 6.12 10.11
C ARG A 415 3.03 4.62 10.32
N VAL A 416 3.79 3.91 9.50
CA VAL A 416 3.79 2.45 9.42
C VAL A 416 5.22 1.89 9.52
N PRO A 417 5.40 0.58 9.76
CA PRO A 417 6.74 -0.01 9.84
C PRO A 417 7.44 0.00 8.48
N LEU A 418 8.77 0.18 8.49
CA LEU A 418 9.63 -0.04 7.34
C LEU A 418 10.91 -0.74 7.79
N ILE A 419 11.22 -1.87 7.14
CA ILE A 419 12.45 -2.65 7.30
C ILE A 419 13.10 -2.78 5.93
N ILE A 420 14.40 -2.51 5.83
CA ILE A 420 15.23 -2.80 4.64
C ILE A 420 16.41 -3.64 5.09
N SER A 421 16.58 -4.84 4.52
CA SER A 421 17.59 -5.80 4.92
C SER A 421 18.22 -6.47 3.71
N GLY A 422 19.50 -6.76 3.76
CA GLY A 422 20.20 -7.48 2.68
C GLY A 422 21.57 -6.90 2.33
N PRO A 423 22.15 -7.28 1.19
CA PRO A 423 23.49 -6.83 0.80
C PRO A 423 23.60 -5.29 0.78
N GLY A 424 24.63 -4.76 1.44
CA GLY A 424 24.89 -3.32 1.51
C GLY A 424 24.05 -2.56 2.53
N VAL A 425 23.25 -3.25 3.37
CA VAL A 425 22.50 -2.67 4.46
C VAL A 425 22.98 -3.27 5.79
N GLU A 426 23.50 -2.42 6.68
CA GLU A 426 23.93 -2.85 8.01
C GLU A 426 22.75 -2.78 9.01
N PRO A 427 22.75 -3.65 10.06
CA PRO A 427 21.78 -3.54 11.14
C PRO A 427 21.84 -2.17 11.82
N MET A 428 20.76 -1.41 11.70
CA MET A 428 20.68 -0.09 12.32
C MET A 428 19.23 0.34 12.56
N ARG A 429 19.08 1.28 13.45
CA ARG A 429 17.83 2.03 13.62
C ARG A 429 17.99 3.40 12.96
N ILE A 430 16.98 3.82 12.20
CA ILE A 430 16.96 5.09 11.49
C ILE A 430 15.76 5.91 11.99
N ASP A 431 16.06 7.03 12.65
CA ASP A 431 15.06 7.96 13.18
C ASP A 431 14.85 9.18 12.26
N SER A 432 15.54 9.25 11.13
CA SER A 432 15.32 10.30 10.14
C SER A 432 14.04 10.03 9.33
N PRO A 433 13.36 11.08 8.86
CA PRO A 433 12.12 10.94 8.12
C PRO A 433 12.31 10.26 6.77
N ALA A 434 11.33 9.45 6.40
CA ALA A 434 11.22 8.81 5.09
C ALA A 434 9.76 8.79 4.62
N MET A 435 9.56 8.80 3.29
CA MET A 435 8.27 8.74 2.64
C MET A 435 8.22 7.54 1.69
N VAL A 436 7.02 7.05 1.41
CA VAL A 436 6.85 5.90 0.49
C VAL A 436 7.41 6.14 -0.90
N THR A 437 7.38 7.38 -1.39
CA THR A 437 8.01 7.77 -2.66
C THR A 437 9.52 7.55 -2.70
N ASP A 438 10.18 7.47 -1.53
CA ASP A 438 11.63 7.32 -1.42
C ASP A 438 12.10 5.87 -1.69
N LEU A 439 11.18 4.90 -1.66
CA LEU A 439 11.53 3.47 -1.72
C LEU A 439 12.04 3.05 -3.10
N THR A 440 11.35 3.41 -4.16
CA THR A 440 11.80 3.08 -5.53
C THR A 440 13.17 3.66 -5.86
N PRO A 441 13.48 4.96 -5.68
CA PRO A 441 14.83 5.47 -5.94
C PRO A 441 15.89 4.84 -5.02
N THR A 442 15.53 4.42 -3.80
CA THR A 442 16.43 3.72 -2.87
C THR A 442 16.78 2.32 -3.37
N LEU A 443 15.79 1.53 -3.77
CA LEU A 443 15.99 0.18 -4.29
C LEU A 443 16.83 0.20 -5.57
N LEU A 444 16.60 1.17 -6.46
CA LEU A 444 17.41 1.34 -7.67
C LEU A 444 18.88 1.66 -7.35
N ASP A 445 19.15 2.51 -6.36
CA ASP A 445 20.53 2.80 -5.92
C ASP A 445 21.21 1.59 -5.27
N LEU A 446 20.49 0.84 -4.43
CA LEU A 446 21.01 -0.36 -3.77
C LEU A 446 21.51 -1.42 -4.77
N VAL A 447 20.89 -1.50 -5.95
CA VAL A 447 21.29 -2.45 -7.00
C VAL A 447 22.11 -1.81 -8.13
N GLY A 448 22.41 -0.52 -8.02
CA GLY A 448 23.14 0.22 -9.05
C GLY A 448 22.39 0.36 -10.38
N ALA A 449 21.06 0.30 -10.34
CA ALA A 449 20.24 0.47 -11.53
C ALA A 449 20.05 1.97 -11.86
N PRO A 450 20.01 2.34 -13.16
CA PRO A 450 19.86 3.74 -13.54
C PRO A 450 18.46 4.28 -13.17
N LYS A 451 18.44 5.46 -12.59
CA LYS A 451 17.21 6.24 -12.33
C LYS A 451 16.80 7.11 -13.54
N THR A 452 17.61 7.14 -14.57
CA THR A 452 17.38 7.97 -15.77
C THR A 452 16.25 7.43 -16.61
N ALA A 453 15.54 8.37 -17.22
CA ALA A 453 14.39 8.13 -18.08
C ALA A 453 14.63 7.03 -19.12
N LEU A 454 13.79 6.00 -19.11
CA LEU A 454 13.54 5.19 -20.29
C LEU A 454 12.81 6.06 -21.32
N ALA A 455 12.78 5.66 -22.58
CA ALA A 455 12.21 6.48 -23.66
C ALA A 455 10.75 6.94 -23.38
N ASP A 456 10.01 6.14 -22.63
CA ASP A 456 8.60 6.41 -22.29
C ASP A 456 8.41 7.05 -20.91
N ASP A 457 9.51 7.33 -20.17
CA ASP A 457 9.48 7.94 -18.85
C ASP A 457 9.29 9.46 -18.95
N THR A 458 8.06 9.93 -18.88
CA THR A 458 7.73 11.35 -19.00
C THR A 458 7.41 12.03 -17.67
N VAL A 459 7.27 11.26 -16.59
CA VAL A 459 6.99 11.75 -15.23
C VAL A 459 8.16 11.40 -14.31
N SER A 460 8.84 12.43 -13.81
CA SER A 460 10.00 12.25 -12.94
C SER A 460 9.62 11.76 -11.55
N MET A 461 10.47 10.91 -10.94
CA MET A 461 10.33 10.56 -9.52
C MET A 461 10.37 11.80 -8.64
N THR A 462 9.50 11.85 -7.64
CA THR A 462 9.44 12.92 -6.63
C THR A 462 10.16 12.55 -5.35
N GLY A 463 10.32 11.25 -5.09
CA GLY A 463 10.99 10.71 -3.91
C GLY A 463 12.52 10.87 -3.95
N ARG A 464 13.14 10.77 -2.78
CA ARG A 464 14.58 10.86 -2.56
C ARG A 464 15.13 9.51 -2.14
N SER A 465 16.28 9.13 -2.67
CA SER A 465 16.90 7.88 -2.25
C SER A 465 17.40 7.94 -0.81
N LEU A 466 17.04 6.94 -0.02
CA LEU A 466 17.52 6.73 1.36
C LEU A 466 18.90 6.05 1.37
N PHE A 467 19.49 5.71 0.22
CA PHE A 467 20.78 5.06 0.13
C PHE A 467 21.91 5.77 0.91
N PRO A 468 22.01 7.12 0.90
CA PRO A 468 23.01 7.81 1.73
C PRO A 468 22.84 7.57 3.24
N VAL A 469 21.59 7.41 3.72
CA VAL A 469 21.31 7.12 5.14
C VAL A 469 21.64 5.66 5.45
N LEU A 470 21.24 4.73 4.57
CA LEU A 470 21.52 3.30 4.72
C LEU A 470 23.01 2.97 4.74
N THR A 471 23.84 3.79 4.07
CA THR A 471 25.30 3.62 4.02
C THR A 471 26.05 4.47 5.05
N GLY A 472 25.34 5.22 5.89
CA GLY A 472 25.96 6.13 6.87
C GLY A 472 26.65 7.36 6.26
N ALA A 473 26.39 7.65 4.97
CA ALA A 473 26.96 8.82 4.28
C ALA A 473 26.21 10.12 4.63
N ALA A 474 25.00 10.01 5.17
CA ALA A 474 24.19 11.13 5.66
C ALA A 474 23.28 10.67 6.80
N ASP A 475 22.96 11.60 7.72
CA ASP A 475 22.01 11.34 8.81
C ASP A 475 20.56 11.44 8.34
N SER A 476 20.28 12.20 7.29
CA SER A 476 18.96 12.39 6.68
C SER A 476 19.09 12.78 5.21
N VAL A 477 18.09 12.45 4.41
CA VAL A 477 17.95 12.94 3.02
C VAL A 477 17.07 14.19 2.94
N TYR A 478 16.44 14.57 4.05
CA TYR A 478 15.60 15.75 4.17
C TYR A 478 16.26 16.77 5.11
N GLY A 479 16.43 18.01 4.62
CA GLY A 479 16.87 19.14 5.43
C GLY A 479 15.71 19.78 6.21
N GLU A 480 16.04 20.67 7.13
CA GLU A 480 15.08 21.35 8.00
C GLU A 480 13.98 22.13 7.23
N ASN A 481 14.31 22.67 6.05
CA ASN A 481 13.38 23.42 5.22
C ASN A 481 12.71 22.60 4.12
N ASP A 482 13.06 21.33 3.97
CA ASP A 482 12.44 20.46 3.00
C ASP A 482 11.02 20.07 3.44
N ILE A 483 10.09 20.17 2.50
CA ILE A 483 8.70 19.74 2.74
C ILE A 483 8.53 18.26 2.40
N ARG A 484 7.69 17.60 3.16
CA ARG A 484 7.15 16.26 2.88
C ARG A 484 5.65 16.39 3.01
N ALA A 485 4.95 16.28 1.89
CA ALA A 485 3.51 16.50 1.84
C ALA A 485 2.79 15.30 1.25
N LEU A 486 1.54 15.16 1.62
CA LEU A 486 0.62 14.18 1.06
C LEU A 486 -0.82 14.70 1.12
N GLU A 487 -1.61 14.28 0.16
CA GLU A 487 -3.05 14.55 0.12
C GLU A 487 -3.76 13.34 -0.50
N VAL A 488 -4.87 12.93 0.09
CA VAL A 488 -5.77 11.94 -0.46
C VAL A 488 -7.21 12.28 -0.07
N SER A 489 -8.05 12.50 -1.07
CA SER A 489 -9.50 12.75 -0.86
C SER A 489 -9.81 13.86 0.16
N GLY A 490 -9.00 14.94 0.15
CA GLY A 490 -9.14 16.09 1.05
C GLY A 490 -8.48 15.92 2.42
N ASN A 491 -8.04 14.71 2.78
CA ASN A 491 -7.20 14.49 3.95
C ASN A 491 -5.76 14.83 3.59
N SER A 492 -5.15 15.74 4.33
CA SER A 492 -3.90 16.39 3.92
C SER A 492 -2.94 16.49 5.08
N ALA A 493 -1.64 16.29 4.82
CA ALA A 493 -0.57 16.61 5.76
C ALA A 493 0.63 17.21 5.04
N LEU A 494 1.35 18.09 5.75
CA LEU A 494 2.66 18.59 5.34
C LEU A 494 3.57 18.68 6.56
N TYR A 495 4.78 18.18 6.40
CA TYR A 495 5.85 18.27 7.38
C TYR A 495 6.93 19.24 6.89
N LYS A 496 7.45 20.05 7.81
CA LYS A 496 8.61 20.92 7.61
C LYS A 496 9.39 21.03 8.92
N GLY A 497 10.63 20.55 8.93
CA GLY A 497 11.37 20.38 10.19
C GLY A 497 10.59 19.46 11.14
N ASP A 498 10.43 19.90 12.39
CA ASP A 498 9.67 19.19 13.44
C ASP A 498 8.16 19.45 13.40
N TYR A 499 7.69 20.35 12.55
CA TYR A 499 6.28 20.72 12.50
C TYR A 499 5.51 19.93 11.45
N LYS A 500 4.24 19.66 11.77
CA LYS A 500 3.23 19.06 10.89
C LYS A 500 1.99 19.92 10.89
N ILE A 501 1.49 20.26 9.70
CA ILE A 501 0.07 20.65 9.55
C ILE A 501 -0.72 19.47 9.01
N THR A 502 -1.94 19.30 9.51
CA THR A 502 -2.86 18.28 9.00
C THR A 502 -4.28 18.80 8.95
N ARG A 503 -5.04 18.27 7.98
CA ARG A 503 -6.47 18.53 7.80
C ARG A 503 -7.14 17.20 7.44
N ASN A 504 -8.13 16.81 8.22
CA ASN A 504 -8.89 15.59 8.01
C ASN A 504 -10.37 15.89 7.86
N ASN A 505 -11.05 15.18 6.96
CA ASN A 505 -12.46 15.33 6.67
C ASN A 505 -13.34 14.54 7.64
N PRO A 506 -14.65 14.86 7.72
CA PRO A 506 -15.61 14.03 8.43
C PRO A 506 -15.60 12.56 7.95
N PRO A 507 -15.97 11.60 8.84
CA PRO A 507 -16.59 11.85 10.15
C PRO A 507 -15.62 12.14 11.31
N ALA A 508 -14.36 11.70 11.30
CA ALA A 508 -13.48 11.90 12.45
C ALA A 508 -12.81 13.30 12.45
N GLY A 509 -12.61 13.90 11.28
CA GLY A 509 -12.13 15.28 11.15
C GLY A 509 -13.25 16.31 11.00
N ASP A 510 -12.88 17.59 10.98
CA ASP A 510 -13.77 18.74 10.78
C ASP A 510 -13.33 19.63 9.60
N SER A 511 -12.43 19.13 8.75
CA SER A 511 -11.85 19.83 7.60
C SER A 511 -11.08 21.11 7.95
N ARG A 512 -10.63 21.26 9.20
CA ARG A 512 -9.79 22.37 9.64
C ARG A 512 -8.33 21.98 9.67
N TRP A 513 -7.48 22.91 9.28
CA TRP A 513 -6.04 22.77 9.45
C TRP A 513 -5.65 22.92 10.93
N ARG A 514 -4.77 22.03 11.40
CA ARG A 514 -4.14 22.05 12.72
C ARG A 514 -2.63 22.01 12.57
N LEU A 515 -1.92 22.54 13.55
CA LEU A 515 -0.46 22.58 13.60
C LEU A 515 0.04 21.83 14.83
N PHE A 516 0.98 20.92 14.65
CA PHE A 516 1.60 20.15 15.73
C PHE A 516 3.13 20.23 15.65
N ASN A 517 3.79 20.14 16.80
CA ASN A 517 5.24 19.89 16.89
C ASN A 517 5.46 18.39 17.13
N MET A 518 5.87 17.66 16.12
CA MET A 518 6.00 16.20 16.16
C MET A 518 7.15 15.69 17.05
N ALA A 519 8.16 16.53 17.33
CA ALA A 519 9.22 16.18 18.26
C ALA A 519 8.72 16.14 19.72
N ASP A 520 7.78 17.02 20.06
CA ASP A 520 7.22 17.16 21.41
C ASP A 520 5.88 16.42 21.55
N ASP A 521 5.09 16.37 20.50
CA ASP A 521 3.71 15.87 20.47
C ASP A 521 3.47 14.92 19.29
N PRO A 522 4.09 13.74 19.30
CA PRO A 522 3.87 12.72 18.25
C PRO A 522 2.46 12.16 18.24
N GLY A 523 1.66 12.39 19.29
CA GLY A 523 0.25 12.01 19.41
C GLY A 523 -0.73 13.05 18.88
N GLU A 524 -0.26 14.19 18.35
CA GLU A 524 -1.12 15.24 17.76
C GLU A 524 -2.20 15.77 18.71
N THR A 525 -1.84 15.98 20.00
CA THR A 525 -2.78 16.30 21.07
C THR A 525 -3.01 17.80 21.27
N THR A 526 -2.04 18.63 20.88
CA THR A 526 -2.04 20.06 21.16
C THR A 526 -1.92 20.86 19.87
N ASP A 527 -3.05 21.42 19.42
CA ASP A 527 -3.08 22.30 18.25
C ASP A 527 -2.40 23.65 18.54
N LEU A 528 -1.32 23.93 17.83
CA LEU A 528 -0.51 25.15 17.94
C LEU A 528 -0.92 26.24 16.93
N SER A 529 -1.95 26.03 16.10
CA SER A 529 -2.32 26.93 15.01
C SER A 529 -2.61 28.37 15.46
N GLU A 530 -3.23 28.56 16.63
CA GLU A 530 -3.52 29.87 17.19
C GLU A 530 -2.31 30.48 17.92
N SER A 531 -1.48 29.63 18.57
CA SER A 531 -0.33 30.09 19.36
C SER A 531 0.94 30.35 18.51
N GLN A 532 1.04 29.73 17.32
CA GLN A 532 2.15 29.87 16.38
C GLN A 532 1.67 30.22 14.96
N PRO A 533 0.99 31.37 14.77
CA PRO A 533 0.35 31.73 13.51
C PRO A 533 1.33 31.95 12.35
N GLU A 534 2.57 32.36 12.62
CA GLU A 534 3.60 32.57 11.59
C GLU A 534 4.05 31.23 10.97
N ILE A 535 4.28 30.21 11.80
CA ILE A 535 4.62 28.87 11.33
C ILE A 535 3.44 28.27 10.57
N MET A 536 2.23 28.39 11.10
CA MET A 536 1.02 27.93 10.42
C MET A 536 0.88 28.54 9.03
N GLN A 537 1.11 29.85 8.89
CA GLN A 537 0.99 30.57 7.63
C GLN A 537 2.06 30.15 6.60
N ASP A 538 3.31 29.95 7.06
CA ASP A 538 4.41 29.46 6.22
C ASP A 538 4.12 28.03 5.69
N MET A 539 3.63 27.15 6.55
CA MET A 539 3.31 25.77 6.17
C MET A 539 2.08 25.68 5.26
N LEU A 540 1.07 26.51 5.47
CA LEU A 540 -0.09 26.61 4.56
C LEU A 540 0.34 27.09 3.17
N ALA A 541 1.22 28.10 3.10
CA ALA A 541 1.75 28.57 1.82
C ALA A 541 2.57 27.47 1.11
N ALA A 542 3.33 26.67 1.86
CA ALA A 542 4.07 25.52 1.33
C ALA A 542 3.11 24.43 0.81
N PHE A 543 2.02 24.16 1.52
CA PHE A 543 1.01 23.20 1.08
C PHE A 543 0.26 23.67 -0.17
N ASP A 544 -0.07 24.96 -0.27
CA ASP A 544 -0.68 25.54 -1.47
C ASP A 544 0.23 25.41 -2.70
N ALA A 545 1.55 25.62 -2.50
CA ALA A 545 2.53 25.43 -3.56
C ALA A 545 2.61 23.96 -4.00
N TYR A 546 2.69 23.03 -3.05
CA TYR A 546 2.64 21.58 -3.31
C TYR A 546 1.36 21.18 -4.07
N SER A 547 0.20 21.58 -3.58
CA SER A 547 -1.09 21.25 -4.18
C SER A 547 -1.17 21.71 -5.65
N LYS A 548 -0.68 22.92 -5.92
CA LYS A 548 -0.63 23.46 -7.28
C LYS A 548 0.36 22.71 -8.18
N GLU A 549 1.52 22.35 -7.66
CA GLU A 549 2.55 21.62 -8.39
C GLU A 549 2.10 20.18 -8.71
N MET A 550 1.51 19.49 -7.74
CA MET A 550 1.05 18.11 -7.90
C MET A 550 -0.28 18.01 -8.65
N GLY A 551 -1.08 19.07 -8.69
CA GLY A 551 -2.38 19.06 -9.37
C GLY A 551 -3.51 18.55 -8.48
N VAL A 552 -3.40 18.77 -7.16
CA VAL A 552 -4.44 18.42 -6.18
C VAL A 552 -5.72 19.20 -6.50
N LEU A 553 -6.84 18.48 -6.62
CA LEU A 553 -8.16 19.07 -6.82
C LEU A 553 -8.85 19.35 -5.49
N GLU A 554 -9.52 20.50 -5.39
CA GLU A 554 -10.32 20.82 -4.21
C GLU A 554 -11.51 19.87 -4.07
N MET A 555 -11.75 19.41 -2.85
CA MET A 555 -12.89 18.54 -2.56
C MET A 555 -14.21 19.32 -2.65
N PRO A 556 -15.30 18.68 -3.12
CA PRO A 556 -16.62 19.29 -3.11
C PRO A 556 -17.02 19.78 -1.71
N ALA A 557 -17.73 20.90 -1.65
CA ALA A 557 -18.19 21.46 -0.37
C ALA A 557 -19.04 20.44 0.42
N GLY A 558 -18.70 20.24 1.70
CA GLY A 558 -19.40 19.30 2.57
C GLY A 558 -19.05 17.82 2.29
N PHE A 559 -17.93 17.55 1.67
CA PHE A 559 -17.45 16.18 1.44
C PHE A 559 -17.33 15.40 2.76
N ASP A 560 -17.86 14.20 2.75
CA ASP A 560 -17.80 13.22 3.84
C ASP A 560 -17.45 11.85 3.24
N THR A 561 -16.40 11.25 3.76
CA THR A 561 -15.83 10.00 3.21
C THR A 561 -16.84 8.85 3.23
N VAL A 562 -17.56 8.67 4.34
CA VAL A 562 -18.52 7.55 4.50
C VAL A 562 -19.74 7.74 3.60
N GLN A 563 -20.24 8.97 3.48
CA GLN A 563 -21.34 9.30 2.58
C GLN A 563 -20.92 9.06 1.11
N GLN A 564 -19.69 9.43 0.75
CA GLN A 564 -19.19 9.21 -0.60
C GLN A 564 -19.05 7.73 -0.93
N ILE A 565 -18.51 6.90 -0.01
CA ILE A 565 -18.45 5.44 -0.17
C ILE A 565 -19.86 4.87 -0.38
N THR A 566 -20.82 5.29 0.43
CA THR A 566 -22.22 4.85 0.33
C THR A 566 -22.82 5.22 -1.03
N ARG A 567 -22.59 6.45 -1.50
CA ARG A 567 -23.05 6.93 -2.81
C ARG A 567 -22.45 6.15 -3.97
N ASN A 568 -21.11 5.95 -3.95
CA ASN A 568 -20.41 5.22 -5.00
C ASN A 568 -20.84 3.75 -5.04
N THR A 569 -20.97 3.10 -3.87
CA THR A 569 -21.48 1.73 -3.76
C THR A 569 -22.90 1.62 -4.29
N GLY A 570 -23.80 2.54 -3.89
CA GLY A 570 -25.17 2.60 -4.40
C GLY A 570 -25.24 2.78 -5.91
N THR A 571 -24.37 3.62 -6.46
CA THR A 571 -24.25 3.84 -7.91
C THR A 571 -23.82 2.56 -8.64
N LYS A 572 -22.82 1.84 -8.15
CA LYS A 572 -22.35 0.56 -8.71
C LYS A 572 -23.45 -0.51 -8.65
N ILE A 573 -24.16 -0.62 -7.51
CA ILE A 573 -25.29 -1.54 -7.36
C ILE A 573 -26.41 -1.19 -8.38
N PHE A 574 -26.75 0.09 -8.53
CA PHE A 574 -27.78 0.52 -9.46
C PHE A 574 -27.39 0.30 -10.93
N GLN A 575 -26.15 0.58 -11.29
CA GLN A 575 -25.63 0.29 -12.64
C GLN A 575 -25.74 -1.22 -12.98
N ARG A 576 -25.49 -2.08 -11.98
CA ARG A 576 -25.50 -3.54 -12.13
C ARG A 576 -26.89 -4.15 -12.13
N TYR A 577 -27.74 -3.74 -11.19
CA TYR A 577 -29.03 -4.35 -10.89
C TYR A 577 -30.21 -3.41 -11.09
N GLY A 578 -30.03 -2.20 -11.65
CA GLY A 578 -31.07 -1.17 -11.70
C GLY A 578 -32.34 -1.61 -12.43
N TRP A 579 -32.24 -2.42 -13.51
CA TRP A 579 -33.41 -2.94 -14.20
C TRP A 579 -34.16 -3.99 -13.34
N GLN A 580 -33.44 -4.88 -12.64
CA GLN A 580 -34.03 -5.87 -11.73
C GLN A 580 -34.71 -5.17 -10.54
N ILE A 581 -34.06 -4.18 -9.95
CA ILE A 581 -34.60 -3.36 -8.86
C ILE A 581 -35.86 -2.63 -9.33
N THR A 582 -35.84 -2.07 -10.54
CA THR A 582 -37.01 -1.37 -11.11
C THR A 582 -38.17 -2.32 -11.32
N VAL A 583 -37.93 -3.50 -11.90
CA VAL A 583 -38.97 -4.53 -12.10
C VAL A 583 -39.54 -5.01 -10.76
N ALA A 584 -38.67 -5.29 -9.79
CA ALA A 584 -39.10 -5.70 -8.44
C ALA A 584 -39.99 -4.62 -7.78
N ALA A 585 -39.57 -3.36 -7.86
CA ALA A 585 -40.36 -2.23 -7.33
C ALA A 585 -41.74 -2.11 -8.01
N LEU A 586 -41.80 -2.27 -9.32
CA LEU A 586 -43.08 -2.28 -10.07
C LEU A 586 -43.97 -3.44 -9.67
N VAL A 587 -43.43 -4.65 -9.47
CA VAL A 587 -44.16 -5.81 -8.98
C VAL A 587 -44.73 -5.55 -7.57
N VAL A 588 -43.91 -5.05 -6.67
CA VAL A 588 -44.35 -4.69 -5.30
C VAL A 588 -45.46 -3.64 -5.34
N LEU A 589 -45.30 -2.59 -6.16
CA LEU A 589 -46.32 -1.56 -6.34
C LEU A 589 -47.62 -2.15 -6.88
N ALA A 590 -47.56 -3.03 -7.88
CA ALA A 590 -48.72 -3.71 -8.42
C ALA A 590 -49.44 -4.57 -7.34
N LEU A 591 -48.69 -5.29 -6.51
CA LEU A 591 -49.24 -6.07 -5.40
C LEU A 591 -49.93 -5.19 -4.35
N ILE A 592 -49.33 -4.05 -4.03
CA ILE A 592 -49.93 -3.05 -3.09
C ILE A 592 -51.26 -2.52 -3.69
N VAL A 593 -51.27 -2.15 -4.97
CA VAL A 593 -52.49 -1.69 -5.66
C VAL A 593 -53.58 -2.76 -5.65
N VAL A 594 -53.24 -4.02 -5.93
CA VAL A 594 -54.18 -5.15 -5.90
C VAL A 594 -54.71 -5.34 -4.47
N ALA A 595 -53.88 -5.28 -3.44
CA ALA A 595 -54.29 -5.40 -2.04
C ALA A 595 -55.25 -4.26 -1.62
N LEU A 596 -54.91 -3.01 -1.96
CA LEU A 596 -55.77 -1.84 -1.71
C LEU A 596 -57.11 -1.94 -2.43
N PHE A 597 -57.10 -2.41 -3.69
CA PHE A 597 -58.35 -2.61 -4.44
C PHE A 597 -59.19 -3.75 -3.86
N GLY A 598 -58.56 -4.82 -3.39
CA GLY A 598 -59.21 -5.92 -2.68
C GLY A 598 -59.89 -5.46 -1.36
N THR A 599 -59.18 -4.69 -0.57
CA THR A 599 -59.69 -4.11 0.69
C THR A 599 -60.84 -3.13 0.43
N TRP A 600 -60.70 -2.27 -0.59
CA TRP A 600 -61.77 -1.34 -1.00
C TRP A 600 -63.05 -2.09 -1.48
N ARG A 601 -62.92 -3.15 -2.21
CA ARG A 601 -64.06 -4.01 -2.65
C ARG A 601 -64.75 -4.67 -1.45
N MET A 602 -63.99 -5.20 -0.48
CA MET A 602 -64.54 -5.81 0.73
C MET A 602 -65.28 -4.77 1.62
N LEU A 603 -64.78 -3.58 1.71
CA LEU A 603 -65.44 -2.48 2.46
C LEU A 603 -66.75 -2.07 1.77
N ARG A 604 -66.79 -1.96 0.45
CA ARG A 604 -68.00 -1.66 -0.31
C ARG A 604 -69.07 -2.75 -0.21
N SER A 605 -68.71 -4.03 -0.15
CA SER A 605 -69.64 -5.13 -0.01
C SER A 605 -70.25 -5.26 1.40
N ARG A 606 -69.69 -4.56 2.40
CA ARG A 606 -70.27 -4.51 3.77
C ARG A 606 -71.17 -3.32 4.01
N THR A 607 -71.28 -2.39 3.05
CA THR A 607 -72.15 -1.18 3.14
C THR A 607 -73.33 -1.25 2.19
N SER A 608 -73.48 -2.32 1.44
CA SER A 608 -74.68 -2.71 0.69
C SER A 608 -75.39 -3.90 1.38
#